data_097471714a9b76c7687421c622c312cd
#
_entry.id   097471714a9b76c7687421c622c312cd
#
_cell.length_a   1.000
_cell.length_b   1.000
_cell.length_c   1.000
_cell.angle_alpha   90.00
_cell.angle_beta   90.00
_cell.angle_gamma   90.00
#
_symmetry.space_group_name_H-M   'P 1'
#
loop_
_entity.id
_entity.type
_entity.pdbx_description
1 polymer ?
#
loop_
_entity_poly.entity_id
_entity_poly.type
_entity_poly.pdbx_seq_one_letter_code
_entity_poly.pdbx_strand_id
1 'polypeptide(L)'
;SKNMINFSTTELIANGEGRNVLSAIEDGLRTCDEFIISVAFITPDGLLVLKPILKELEDRGVKGRILTTDYLGFNRPEVLDDLGNLKNVELRVYCTSNHGFHTKGYIFKKDQSYQIIVGSSNLTINALKTNREWNTRAQSYVDDTYTKEVLEEFELYWNSEFTMKYSDFLPWYRPRWERANRLSQKNIAEQVELKGSLKLEPNLMQQQFIDNFNELRRQNERRGLLISATGTGKTYAAAFAMREMRPKRLLFLVHREQIANQALSSFQRVFDDRSISFGIVSGNVKCF
;
A
#
# COMPACT_ATOMS: atom_id res chain seq x y z
N SER A 1 -15.79 17.72 -43.49
CA SER A 1 -15.34 17.15 -42.22
C SER A 1 -14.09 17.88 -41.76
N LYS A 2 -14.21 18.76 -40.76
CA LYS A 2 -13.06 19.38 -40.12
C LYS A 2 -12.36 18.29 -39.30
N ASN A 3 -11.16 17.90 -39.69
CA ASN A 3 -10.24 17.16 -38.83
C ASN A 3 -9.94 18.05 -37.64
N MET A 4 -10.63 17.87 -36.50
CA MET A 4 -10.20 18.43 -35.26
C MET A 4 -8.94 17.67 -34.86
N ILE A 5 -7.81 18.36 -34.87
CA ILE A 5 -6.57 17.86 -34.34
C ILE A 5 -6.76 17.88 -32.81
N ASN A 6 -6.98 16.71 -32.23
CA ASN A 6 -7.06 16.55 -30.79
C ASN A 6 -5.63 16.61 -30.22
N PHE A 7 -5.36 17.60 -29.41
CA PHE A 7 -4.09 17.74 -28.70
C PHE A 7 -4.18 17.11 -27.31
N SER A 8 -3.30 16.17 -27.02
CA SER A 8 -3.07 15.74 -25.64
C SER A 8 -2.40 16.85 -24.85
N THR A 9 -2.91 17.13 -23.65
CA THR A 9 -2.35 18.15 -22.74
C THR A 9 -1.93 17.52 -21.44
N THR A 10 -0.87 18.04 -20.85
CA THR A 10 -0.38 17.63 -19.54
C THR A 10 -0.16 18.85 -18.66
N GLU A 11 -0.47 18.71 -17.37
CA GLU A 11 -0.20 19.72 -16.36
C GLU A 11 0.27 19.11 -15.05
N LEU A 12 1.09 19.84 -14.32
CA LEU A 12 1.48 19.47 -12.96
C LEU A 12 0.41 19.95 -11.98
N ILE A 13 -0.04 19.05 -11.12
CA ILE A 13 -0.89 19.37 -9.98
C ILE A 13 -0.08 19.17 -8.71
N ALA A 14 0.15 20.27 -8.01
CA ALA A 14 0.69 20.28 -6.67
C ALA A 14 -0.33 20.92 -5.73
N ASN A 15 -0.37 20.48 -4.48
CA ASN A 15 -1.22 21.14 -3.50
C ASN A 15 -0.67 22.55 -3.18
N GLY A 16 -1.51 23.57 -3.32
CA GLY A 16 -1.14 24.97 -3.11
C GLY A 16 -2.35 25.90 -3.27
N GLU A 17 -2.11 27.20 -3.30
CA GLU A 17 -3.16 28.18 -3.44
C GLU A 17 -3.98 27.98 -4.73
N GLY A 18 -5.29 27.70 -4.56
CA GLY A 18 -6.27 27.61 -5.63
C GLY A 18 -6.31 26.30 -6.41
N ARG A 19 -5.39 25.39 -6.21
CA ARG A 19 -5.40 24.06 -6.86
C ARG A 19 -4.91 22.98 -5.88
N ASN A 20 -5.65 21.89 -5.79
CA ASN A 20 -5.23 20.69 -5.08
C ASN A 20 -5.64 19.43 -5.85
N VAL A 21 -5.04 18.32 -5.46
CA VAL A 21 -5.30 17.02 -6.09
C VAL A 21 -6.77 16.61 -5.91
N LEU A 22 -7.36 16.94 -4.76
CA LEU A 22 -8.78 16.64 -4.49
C LEU A 22 -9.69 17.28 -5.53
N SER A 23 -9.53 18.57 -5.82
CA SER A 23 -10.35 19.27 -6.81
C SER A 23 -10.26 18.63 -8.19
N ALA A 24 -9.07 18.20 -8.61
CA ALA A 24 -8.87 17.53 -9.87
C ALA A 24 -9.55 16.15 -9.92
N ILE A 25 -9.51 15.39 -8.83
CA ILE A 25 -10.21 14.09 -8.72
C ILE A 25 -11.72 14.31 -8.72
N GLU A 26 -12.23 15.29 -7.99
CA GLU A 26 -13.65 15.63 -7.95
C GLU A 26 -14.17 16.01 -9.33
N ASP A 27 -13.44 16.85 -10.07
CA ASP A 27 -13.81 17.26 -11.44
C ASP A 27 -13.88 16.04 -12.36
N GLY A 28 -12.89 15.14 -12.28
CA GLY A 28 -12.87 13.90 -13.05
C GLY A 28 -14.05 12.99 -12.73
N LEU A 29 -14.33 12.76 -11.44
CA LEU A 29 -15.44 11.92 -10.99
C LEU A 29 -16.80 12.48 -11.43
N ARG A 30 -17.02 13.78 -11.30
CA ARG A 30 -18.32 14.39 -11.65
C ARG A 30 -18.66 14.32 -13.13
N THR A 31 -17.66 14.24 -13.99
CA THR A 31 -17.83 14.30 -15.44
C THR A 31 -17.65 12.97 -16.15
N CYS A 32 -17.14 11.96 -15.49
CA CYS A 32 -16.78 10.69 -16.12
C CYS A 32 -17.99 9.78 -16.40
N ASP A 33 -17.80 8.90 -17.37
CA ASP A 33 -18.70 7.77 -17.66
C ASP A 33 -18.26 6.50 -16.93
N GLU A 34 -16.96 6.39 -16.65
CA GLU A 34 -16.32 5.32 -15.88
C GLU A 34 -15.10 5.88 -15.15
N PHE A 35 -14.74 5.28 -14.01
CA PHE A 35 -13.53 5.65 -13.30
C PHE A 35 -12.72 4.45 -12.80
N ILE A 36 -11.43 4.68 -12.64
CA ILE A 36 -10.49 3.76 -12.03
C ILE A 36 -9.67 4.52 -10.99
N ILE A 37 -9.55 3.94 -9.80
CA ILE A 37 -8.66 4.43 -8.74
C ILE A 37 -7.72 3.30 -8.36
N SER A 38 -6.41 3.57 -8.44
CA SER A 38 -5.36 2.62 -8.08
C SER A 38 -4.43 3.29 -7.08
N VAL A 39 -4.54 2.93 -5.80
CA VAL A 39 -3.78 3.55 -4.71
C VAL A 39 -3.32 2.51 -3.70
N ALA A 40 -2.15 2.72 -3.10
CA ALA A 40 -1.61 1.78 -2.14
C ALA A 40 -2.45 1.70 -0.85
N PHE A 41 -2.99 2.82 -0.39
CA PHE A 41 -3.88 2.84 0.77
C PHE A 41 -4.87 4.01 0.76
N ILE A 42 -5.93 3.83 1.53
CA ILE A 42 -7.07 4.73 1.64
C ILE A 42 -7.34 4.95 3.12
N THR A 43 -7.27 6.20 3.58
CA THR A 43 -7.60 6.52 4.97
C THR A 43 -9.09 6.86 5.12
N PRO A 44 -9.66 6.72 6.34
CA PRO A 44 -11.07 7.08 6.58
C PRO A 44 -11.40 8.51 6.20
N ASP A 45 -10.52 9.47 6.50
CA ASP A 45 -10.69 10.88 6.15
C ASP A 45 -10.53 11.15 4.64
N GLY A 46 -9.64 10.42 3.97
CA GLY A 46 -9.51 10.44 2.51
C GLY A 46 -10.77 9.93 1.82
N LEU A 47 -11.36 8.84 2.31
CA LEU A 47 -12.62 8.34 1.78
C LEU A 47 -13.78 9.30 2.09
N LEU A 48 -13.82 9.89 3.27
CA LEU A 48 -14.91 10.75 3.72
C LEU A 48 -15.15 11.93 2.75
N VAL A 49 -14.07 12.52 2.21
CA VAL A 49 -14.19 13.65 1.28
C VAL A 49 -14.70 13.24 -0.10
N LEU A 50 -14.50 12.00 -0.52
CA LEU A 50 -14.99 11.49 -1.81
C LEU A 50 -16.32 10.74 -1.72
N LYS A 51 -16.71 10.30 -0.54
CA LYS A 51 -17.90 9.46 -0.34
C LYS A 51 -19.19 10.08 -0.91
N PRO A 52 -19.47 11.39 -0.76
CA PRO A 52 -20.65 12.00 -1.37
C PRO A 52 -20.67 11.88 -2.89
N ILE A 53 -19.55 12.12 -3.55
CA ILE A 53 -19.46 12.02 -5.03
C ILE A 53 -19.58 10.56 -5.46
N LEU A 54 -18.93 9.63 -4.78
CA LEU A 54 -19.05 8.19 -5.08
C LEU A 54 -20.51 7.74 -4.95
N LYS A 55 -21.25 8.28 -3.98
CA LYS A 55 -22.68 7.99 -3.83
C LYS A 55 -23.52 8.58 -4.96
N GLU A 56 -23.25 9.81 -5.39
CA GLU A 56 -23.88 10.40 -6.58
C GLU A 56 -23.64 9.56 -7.84
N LEU A 57 -22.42 9.04 -8.00
CA LEU A 57 -22.07 8.17 -9.11
C LEU A 57 -22.81 6.82 -9.03
N GLU A 58 -22.99 6.27 -7.82
CA GLU A 58 -23.80 5.08 -7.61
C GLU A 58 -25.24 5.32 -8.06
N ASP A 59 -25.84 6.44 -7.66
CA ASP A 59 -27.23 6.81 -8.02
C ASP A 59 -27.39 7.03 -9.53
N ARG A 60 -26.34 7.51 -10.21
CA ARG A 60 -26.29 7.68 -11.66
C ARG A 60 -25.90 6.42 -12.43
N GLY A 61 -25.52 5.34 -11.76
CA GLY A 61 -25.08 4.09 -12.38
C GLY A 61 -23.71 4.17 -13.05
N VAL A 62 -22.87 5.16 -12.69
CA VAL A 62 -21.49 5.27 -13.19
C VAL A 62 -20.61 4.24 -12.51
N LYS A 63 -20.04 3.35 -13.30
CA LYS A 63 -19.22 2.24 -12.80
C LYS A 63 -17.79 2.64 -12.52
N GLY A 64 -17.23 2.09 -11.46
CA GLY A 64 -15.85 2.30 -11.09
C GLY A 64 -15.15 1.04 -10.62
N ARG A 65 -13.84 1.01 -10.84
CA ARG A 65 -12.95 -0.02 -10.33
C ARG A 65 -11.93 0.62 -9.38
N ILE A 66 -11.78 0.03 -8.21
CA ILE A 66 -10.80 0.49 -7.21
C ILE A 66 -9.87 -0.66 -6.88
N LEU A 67 -8.58 -0.42 -7.03
CA LEU A 67 -7.51 -1.32 -6.63
C LEU A 67 -6.71 -0.69 -5.51
N THR A 68 -6.61 -1.39 -4.41
CA THR A 68 -5.77 -1.00 -3.27
C THR A 68 -4.95 -2.19 -2.79
N THR A 69 -4.28 -2.09 -1.66
CA THR A 69 -3.37 -3.12 -1.16
C THR A 69 -3.63 -3.45 0.30
N ASP A 70 -3.01 -4.51 0.78
CA ASP A 70 -2.92 -4.86 2.20
C ASP A 70 -1.64 -4.27 2.86
N TYR A 71 -0.94 -3.38 2.19
CA TYR A 71 0.37 -2.87 2.60
C TYR A 71 0.35 -2.35 4.04
N LEU A 72 1.19 -2.97 4.88
CA LEU A 72 1.38 -2.64 6.29
C LEU A 72 0.09 -2.56 7.14
N GLY A 73 -1.03 -3.08 6.66
CA GLY A 73 -2.31 -2.96 7.35
C GLY A 73 -2.85 -1.53 7.45
N PHE A 74 -2.43 -0.61 6.56
CA PHE A 74 -2.89 0.78 6.56
C PHE A 74 -4.35 0.93 6.17
N ASN A 75 -4.87 0.00 5.35
CA ASN A 75 -6.28 0.00 4.99
C ASN A 75 -7.12 -0.60 6.13
N ARG A 76 -8.00 0.21 6.70
CA ARG A 76 -8.94 -0.27 7.72
C ARG A 76 -10.05 -1.11 7.09
N PRO A 77 -10.46 -2.23 7.72
CA PRO A 77 -11.55 -3.06 7.21
C PRO A 77 -12.84 -2.28 6.92
N GLU A 78 -13.17 -1.29 7.75
CA GLU A 78 -14.37 -0.46 7.60
C GLU A 78 -14.34 0.39 6.32
N VAL A 79 -13.16 0.90 5.93
CA VAL A 79 -12.96 1.65 4.69
C VAL A 79 -13.18 0.75 3.48
N LEU A 80 -12.67 -0.47 3.53
CA LEU A 80 -12.87 -1.46 2.47
C LEU A 80 -14.34 -1.88 2.37
N ASP A 81 -15.04 -2.03 3.50
CA ASP A 81 -16.48 -2.29 3.53
C ASP A 81 -17.27 -1.15 2.92
N ASP A 82 -16.99 0.07 3.30
CA ASP A 82 -17.68 1.26 2.78
C ASP A 82 -17.56 1.36 1.26
N LEU A 83 -16.38 1.08 0.71
CA LEU A 83 -16.15 1.09 -0.74
C LEU A 83 -16.77 -0.12 -1.43
N GLY A 84 -16.57 -1.31 -0.87
CA GLY A 84 -17.03 -2.55 -1.47
C GLY A 84 -18.56 -2.72 -1.46
N ASN A 85 -19.25 -2.01 -0.58
CA ASN A 85 -20.71 -1.99 -0.51
C ASN A 85 -21.37 -1.01 -1.51
N LEU A 86 -20.61 -0.15 -2.17
CA LEU A 86 -21.13 0.67 -3.27
C LEU A 86 -21.45 -0.23 -4.47
N LYS A 87 -22.70 -0.17 -4.96
CA LYS A 87 -23.19 -1.05 -6.02
C LYS A 87 -22.52 -0.83 -7.37
N ASN A 88 -21.96 0.37 -7.57
CA ASN A 88 -21.29 0.79 -8.80
C ASN A 88 -19.78 0.57 -8.75
N VAL A 89 -19.21 0.12 -7.64
CA VAL A 89 -17.77 -0.05 -7.44
C VAL A 89 -17.41 -1.52 -7.36
N GLU A 90 -16.45 -1.95 -8.17
CA GLU A 90 -15.73 -3.20 -7.97
C GLU A 90 -14.43 -2.91 -7.24
N LEU A 91 -14.30 -3.42 -6.02
CA LEU A 91 -13.10 -3.26 -5.20
C LEU A 91 -12.29 -4.55 -5.20
N ARG A 92 -11.01 -4.44 -5.52
CA ARG A 92 -10.03 -5.52 -5.39
C ARG A 92 -8.85 -5.08 -4.54
N VAL A 93 -8.20 -6.04 -3.91
CA VAL A 93 -7.03 -5.83 -3.06
C VAL A 93 -5.87 -6.65 -3.60
N TYR A 94 -4.78 -5.96 -3.95
CA TYR A 94 -3.52 -6.60 -4.31
C TYR A 94 -2.75 -6.94 -3.04
N CYS A 95 -2.50 -8.23 -2.83
CA CYS A 95 -1.77 -8.71 -1.66
C CYS A 95 -0.27 -8.55 -1.87
N THR A 96 0.34 -7.64 -1.10
CA THR A 96 1.74 -7.20 -1.28
C THR A 96 2.78 -8.21 -0.75
N SER A 97 2.37 -9.40 -0.33
CA SER A 97 3.24 -10.41 0.25
C SER A 97 4.46 -10.76 -0.62
N ASN A 98 4.38 -10.57 -1.93
CA ASN A 98 5.43 -10.96 -2.86
C ASN A 98 6.02 -9.82 -3.70
N HIS A 99 5.32 -8.70 -3.84
CA HIS A 99 5.74 -7.61 -4.73
C HIS A 99 5.31 -6.26 -4.17
N GLY A 100 6.17 -5.26 -4.26
CA GLY A 100 5.82 -3.89 -3.90
C GLY A 100 4.78 -3.32 -4.87
N PHE A 101 3.74 -2.69 -4.33
CA PHE A 101 2.74 -1.97 -5.09
C PHE A 101 2.65 -0.54 -4.53
N HIS A 102 3.07 0.42 -5.32
CA HIS A 102 3.09 1.83 -4.94
C HIS A 102 2.44 2.75 -5.97
N THR A 103 1.60 2.22 -6.84
CA THR A 103 0.90 3.04 -7.83
C THR A 103 -0.08 3.99 -7.14
N LYS A 104 -0.19 5.20 -7.66
CA LYS A 104 -1.19 6.19 -7.29
C LYS A 104 -1.70 6.79 -8.59
N GLY A 105 -2.81 6.28 -9.03
CA GLY A 105 -3.43 6.66 -10.28
C GLY A 105 -4.94 6.84 -10.15
N TYR A 106 -5.45 7.87 -10.81
CA TYR A 106 -6.86 8.20 -10.89
C TYR A 106 -7.20 8.41 -12.35
N ILE A 107 -8.08 7.60 -12.91
CA ILE A 107 -8.38 7.54 -14.33
C ILE A 107 -9.87 7.76 -14.53
N PHE A 108 -10.22 8.74 -15.34
CA PHE A 108 -11.59 9.13 -15.61
C PHE A 108 -11.82 9.08 -17.12
N LYS A 109 -12.74 8.23 -17.55
CA LYS A 109 -13.13 8.12 -18.95
C LYS A 109 -14.33 9.00 -19.23
N LYS A 110 -14.28 9.77 -20.31
CA LYS A 110 -15.42 10.50 -20.87
C LYS A 110 -15.43 10.36 -22.39
N ASP A 111 -16.45 9.70 -22.92
CA ASP A 111 -16.55 9.40 -24.35
C ASP A 111 -15.28 8.72 -24.89
N GLN A 112 -14.54 9.35 -25.79
CA GLN A 112 -13.28 8.87 -26.36
C GLN A 112 -12.05 9.45 -25.70
N SER A 113 -12.20 10.16 -24.58
CA SER A 113 -11.11 10.81 -23.87
C SER A 113 -10.94 10.26 -22.44
N TYR A 114 -9.71 10.38 -21.95
CA TYR A 114 -9.34 10.02 -20.60
C TYR A 114 -8.69 11.21 -19.92
N GLN A 115 -9.05 11.44 -18.67
CA GLN A 115 -8.29 12.27 -17.77
C GLN A 115 -7.53 11.34 -16.81
N ILE A 116 -6.21 11.41 -16.83
CA ILE A 116 -5.35 10.50 -16.08
C ILE A 116 -4.48 11.31 -15.14
N ILE A 117 -4.61 11.05 -13.83
CA ILE A 117 -3.79 11.65 -12.78
C ILE A 117 -2.87 10.56 -12.23
N VAL A 118 -1.57 10.75 -12.37
CA VAL A 118 -0.54 9.83 -11.85
C VAL A 118 0.47 10.62 -11.04
N GLY A 119 0.84 10.11 -9.88
CA GLY A 119 1.83 10.77 -9.05
C GLY A 119 2.05 10.12 -7.68
N SER A 120 2.22 10.94 -6.67
CA SER A 120 2.57 10.50 -5.32
C SER A 120 1.38 10.40 -4.35
N SER A 121 0.18 10.85 -4.74
CA SER A 121 -0.96 10.98 -3.82
C SER A 121 -1.75 9.69 -3.63
N ASN A 122 -1.66 9.09 -2.44
CA ASN A 122 -2.64 8.12 -1.95
C ASN A 122 -3.97 8.83 -1.60
N LEU A 123 -5.03 8.05 -1.37
CA LEU A 123 -6.34 8.56 -0.99
C LEU A 123 -6.36 8.89 0.52
N THR A 124 -5.62 9.93 0.90
CA THR A 124 -5.53 10.47 2.26
C THR A 124 -5.79 11.97 2.23
N ILE A 125 -6.41 12.51 3.28
CA ILE A 125 -6.75 13.94 3.29
C ILE A 125 -5.52 14.83 3.12
N ASN A 126 -4.40 14.48 3.72
CA ASN A 126 -3.16 15.24 3.63
C ASN A 126 -2.57 15.19 2.22
N ALA A 127 -2.53 14.02 1.58
CA ALA A 127 -2.05 13.90 0.20
C ALA A 127 -2.96 14.64 -0.79
N LEU A 128 -4.27 14.66 -0.54
CA LEU A 128 -5.24 15.29 -1.43
C LEU A 128 -5.30 16.82 -1.30
N LYS A 129 -4.99 17.38 -0.12
CA LYS A 129 -5.21 18.81 0.18
C LYS A 129 -3.97 19.59 0.58
N THR A 130 -3.10 19.05 1.42
CA THR A 130 -2.12 19.83 2.19
C THR A 130 -0.66 19.49 1.90
N ASN A 131 -0.34 18.21 1.75
CA ASN A 131 1.04 17.79 1.48
C ASN A 131 1.50 18.29 0.12
N ARG A 132 2.78 18.64 0.00
CA ARG A 132 3.43 18.87 -1.29
C ARG A 132 3.56 17.55 -2.06
N GLU A 133 2.55 17.28 -2.87
CA GLU A 133 2.49 16.12 -3.74
C GLU A 133 2.74 16.54 -5.18
N TRP A 134 3.38 15.69 -5.95
CA TRP A 134 3.54 15.90 -7.38
C TRP A 134 2.70 14.89 -8.14
N ASN A 135 1.74 15.40 -8.88
CA ASN A 135 0.88 14.61 -9.75
C ASN A 135 0.85 15.23 -11.13
N THR A 136 0.89 14.41 -12.15
CA THR A 136 0.66 14.83 -13.54
C THR A 136 -0.78 14.49 -13.89
N ARG A 137 -1.53 15.49 -14.37
CA ARG A 137 -2.83 15.27 -15.00
C ARG A 137 -2.66 15.35 -16.51
N ALA A 138 -2.98 14.28 -17.20
CA ALA A 138 -2.96 14.19 -18.64
C ALA A 138 -4.39 14.09 -19.19
N GLN A 139 -4.69 14.92 -20.19
CA GLN A 139 -5.82 14.72 -21.08
C GLN A 139 -5.32 13.87 -22.25
N SER A 140 -5.86 12.68 -22.41
CA SER A 140 -5.40 11.70 -23.40
C SER A 140 -6.61 11.06 -24.08
N TYR A 141 -6.41 10.45 -25.24
CA TYR A 141 -7.47 9.82 -26.01
C TYR A 141 -7.34 8.30 -25.99
N VAL A 142 -8.42 7.59 -26.32
CA VAL A 142 -8.47 6.13 -26.27
C VAL A 142 -7.38 5.46 -27.12
N ASP A 143 -7.00 6.09 -28.24
CA ASP A 143 -5.99 5.56 -29.16
C ASP A 143 -4.56 6.00 -28.84
N ASP A 144 -4.37 6.91 -27.88
CA ASP A 144 -3.04 7.38 -27.48
C ASP A 144 -2.24 6.27 -26.80
N THR A 145 -0.96 6.21 -27.10
CA THR A 145 -0.01 5.24 -26.50
C THR A 145 -0.03 5.34 -24.97
N TYR A 146 -0.01 6.55 -24.43
CA TYR A 146 -0.04 6.78 -23.00
C TYR A 146 -1.27 6.17 -22.31
N THR A 147 -2.47 6.39 -22.91
CA THR A 147 -3.70 5.79 -22.39
C THR A 147 -3.63 4.26 -22.38
N LYS A 148 -3.16 3.67 -23.48
CA LYS A 148 -3.05 2.22 -23.62
C LYS A 148 -2.09 1.64 -22.58
N GLU A 149 -0.90 2.23 -22.41
CA GLU A 149 0.11 1.78 -21.44
C GLU A 149 -0.39 1.86 -20.00
N VAL A 150 -1.07 2.96 -19.62
CA VAL A 150 -1.63 3.11 -18.27
C VAL A 150 -2.72 2.08 -17.99
N LEU A 151 -3.61 1.85 -18.96
CA LEU A 151 -4.68 0.86 -18.81
C LEU A 151 -4.13 -0.56 -18.80
N GLU A 152 -3.15 -0.89 -19.62
CA GLU A 152 -2.49 -2.20 -19.63
C GLU A 152 -1.79 -2.48 -18.28
N GLU A 153 -1.07 -1.51 -17.73
CA GLU A 153 -0.47 -1.61 -16.39
C GLU A 153 -1.52 -1.84 -15.31
N PHE A 154 -2.62 -1.09 -15.34
CA PHE A 154 -3.71 -1.32 -14.40
C PHE A 154 -4.30 -2.73 -14.53
N GLU A 155 -4.59 -3.18 -15.75
CA GLU A 155 -5.17 -4.52 -16.00
C GLU A 155 -4.22 -5.64 -15.56
N LEU A 156 -2.91 -5.44 -15.68
CA LEU A 156 -1.90 -6.40 -15.21
C LEU A 156 -2.04 -6.67 -13.72
N TYR A 157 -2.18 -5.62 -12.91
CA TYR A 157 -2.36 -5.77 -11.46
C TYR A 157 -3.79 -6.16 -11.08
N TRP A 158 -4.79 -5.64 -11.79
CA TRP A 158 -6.19 -5.97 -11.57
C TRP A 158 -6.49 -7.46 -11.73
N ASN A 159 -5.85 -8.09 -12.71
CA ASN A 159 -6.01 -9.51 -13.03
C ASN A 159 -4.88 -10.39 -12.49
N SER A 160 -4.01 -9.86 -11.64
CA SER A 160 -2.93 -10.64 -11.03
C SER A 160 -3.47 -11.76 -10.16
N GLU A 161 -2.74 -12.88 -10.11
CA GLU A 161 -3.02 -13.99 -9.18
C GLU A 161 -2.94 -13.58 -7.70
N PHE A 162 -2.25 -12.46 -7.39
CA PHE A 162 -2.15 -11.88 -6.05
C PHE A 162 -3.29 -10.91 -5.71
N THR A 163 -4.20 -10.66 -6.65
CA THR A 163 -5.32 -9.73 -6.47
C THR A 163 -6.59 -10.49 -6.13
N MET A 164 -7.20 -10.13 -5.03
CA MET A 164 -8.45 -10.72 -4.53
C MET A 164 -9.59 -9.72 -4.63
N LYS A 165 -10.80 -10.21 -4.93
CA LYS A 165 -12.03 -9.43 -4.71
C LYS A 165 -12.16 -9.11 -3.23
N TYR A 166 -12.68 -7.92 -2.89
CA TYR A 166 -12.79 -7.51 -1.49
C TYR A 166 -13.66 -8.48 -0.66
N SER A 167 -14.69 -9.05 -1.28
CA SER A 167 -15.59 -10.02 -0.63
C SER A 167 -14.88 -11.29 -0.15
N ASP A 168 -13.84 -11.71 -0.86
CA ASP A 168 -13.02 -12.86 -0.50
C ASP A 168 -11.87 -12.46 0.44
N PHE A 169 -11.34 -11.25 0.26
CA PHE A 169 -10.23 -10.71 1.03
C PHE A 169 -10.64 -10.32 2.46
N LEU A 170 -11.75 -9.62 2.63
CA LEU A 170 -12.12 -9.01 3.89
C LEU A 170 -12.39 -10.01 5.03
N PRO A 171 -13.06 -11.16 4.82
CA PRO A 171 -13.23 -12.18 5.86
C PRO A 171 -11.92 -12.74 6.39
N TRP A 172 -10.89 -12.81 5.55
CA TRP A 172 -9.55 -13.21 5.94
C TRP A 172 -8.77 -12.08 6.61
N TYR A 173 -8.91 -10.85 6.12
CA TYR A 173 -8.16 -9.67 6.55
C TYR A 173 -8.64 -9.11 7.89
N ARG A 174 -9.95 -8.93 8.06
CA ARG A 174 -10.56 -8.30 9.24
C ARG A 174 -10.13 -8.91 10.57
N PRO A 175 -10.21 -10.23 10.79
CA PRO A 175 -9.82 -10.81 12.08
C PRO A 175 -8.33 -10.62 12.39
N ARG A 176 -7.49 -10.61 11.37
CA ARG A 176 -6.04 -10.40 11.48
C ARG A 176 -5.72 -8.96 11.82
N TRP A 177 -6.35 -8.04 11.12
CA TRP A 177 -6.21 -6.60 11.36
C TRP A 177 -6.67 -6.24 12.78
N GLU A 178 -7.84 -6.71 13.21
CA GLU A 178 -8.38 -6.46 14.54
C GLU A 178 -7.49 -7.04 15.65
N ARG A 179 -6.94 -8.23 15.43
CA ARG A 179 -5.99 -8.85 16.37
C ARG A 179 -4.73 -8.01 16.51
N ALA A 180 -4.13 -7.60 15.39
CA ALA A 180 -2.94 -6.76 15.39
C ALA A 180 -3.23 -5.41 16.06
N ASN A 181 -4.38 -4.81 15.78
CA ASN A 181 -4.78 -3.53 16.34
C ASN A 181 -5.10 -3.62 17.85
N ARG A 182 -5.75 -4.70 18.32
CA ARG A 182 -5.97 -4.95 19.76
C ARG A 182 -4.67 -5.13 20.51
N LEU A 183 -3.71 -5.81 19.93
CA LEU A 183 -2.36 -5.96 20.53
C LEU A 183 -1.66 -4.61 20.62
N SER A 184 -1.73 -3.78 19.58
CA SER A 184 -1.21 -2.42 19.59
C SER A 184 -1.90 -1.55 20.64
N GLN A 185 -3.22 -1.56 20.74
CA GLN A 185 -3.98 -0.77 21.72
C GLN A 185 -3.74 -1.24 23.15
N LYS A 186 -3.68 -2.56 23.37
CA LYS A 186 -3.36 -3.12 24.70
C LYS A 186 -1.95 -2.72 25.14
N ASN A 187 -1.00 -2.76 24.22
CA ASN A 187 0.35 -2.30 24.45
C ASN A 187 0.42 -0.79 24.73
N ILE A 188 -0.39 0.04 24.08
CA ILE A 188 -0.49 1.48 24.35
C ILE A 188 -1.07 1.74 25.75
N ALA A 189 -2.12 1.01 26.14
CA ALA A 189 -2.74 1.15 27.46
C ALA A 189 -1.77 0.72 28.59
N GLU A 190 -1.03 -0.37 28.40
CA GLU A 190 0.02 -0.82 29.34
C GLU A 190 1.25 0.10 29.33
N GLN A 191 1.52 0.80 28.23
CA GLN A 191 2.67 1.71 28.07
C GLN A 191 2.41 3.13 28.57
N VAL A 192 1.16 3.54 28.76
CA VAL A 192 0.85 4.77 29.50
C VAL A 192 1.23 4.64 30.97
N GLU A 193 1.26 3.42 31.51
CA GLU A 193 1.77 3.14 32.86
C GLU A 193 3.28 2.83 32.91
N LEU A 194 3.89 2.39 31.81
CA LEU A 194 5.32 2.09 31.71
C LEU A 194 5.91 2.79 30.49
N LYS A 195 6.74 3.80 30.67
CA LYS A 195 7.53 4.45 29.61
C LYS A 195 8.41 3.41 28.88
N GLY A 196 7.84 2.73 27.90
CA GLY A 196 8.53 1.73 27.09
C GLY A 196 8.03 1.75 25.63
N SER A 197 8.95 1.51 24.71
CA SER A 197 8.76 1.60 23.27
C SER A 197 7.62 0.72 22.72
N LEU A 198 6.98 1.19 21.66
CA LEU A 198 5.98 0.45 20.89
C LEU A 198 6.62 -0.81 20.28
N LYS A 199 6.24 -1.98 20.76
CA LYS A 199 6.69 -3.24 20.17
C LYS A 199 6.10 -3.38 18.79
N LEU A 200 6.97 -3.42 17.77
CA LEU A 200 6.55 -3.62 16.39
C LEU A 200 5.95 -5.01 16.20
N GLU A 201 4.85 -5.08 15.45
CA GLU A 201 4.21 -6.34 15.09
C GLU A 201 4.33 -6.59 13.57
N PRO A 202 4.43 -7.86 13.15
CA PRO A 202 4.53 -8.19 11.75
C PRO A 202 3.25 -7.83 11.00
N ASN A 203 3.40 -7.31 9.78
CA ASN A 203 2.29 -7.18 8.85
C ASN A 203 1.85 -8.57 8.31
N LEU A 204 0.79 -8.59 7.50
CA LEU A 204 0.23 -9.86 7.00
C LEU A 204 1.23 -10.68 6.19
N MET A 205 2.02 -10.05 5.33
CA MET A 205 3.06 -10.72 4.55
C MET A 205 4.14 -11.31 5.44
N GLN A 206 4.58 -10.53 6.40
CA GLN A 206 5.60 -10.95 7.36
C GLN A 206 5.07 -12.08 8.24
N GLN A 207 3.81 -12.02 8.66
CA GLN A 207 3.17 -13.10 9.43
C GLN A 207 3.06 -14.38 8.61
N GLN A 208 2.65 -14.29 7.35
CA GLN A 208 2.61 -15.45 6.46
C GLN A 208 3.99 -16.09 6.26
N PHE A 209 5.02 -15.26 6.10
CA PHE A 209 6.40 -15.76 6.05
C PHE A 209 6.78 -16.48 7.35
N ILE A 210 6.47 -15.93 8.51
CA ILE A 210 6.75 -16.52 9.81
C ILE A 210 6.04 -17.86 9.94
N ASP A 211 4.77 -17.94 9.58
CA ASP A 211 3.95 -19.14 9.65
C ASP A 211 4.52 -20.25 8.76
N ASN A 212 4.87 -19.91 7.51
CA ASN A 212 5.51 -20.84 6.57
C ASN A 212 6.89 -21.30 7.06
N PHE A 213 7.68 -20.37 7.62
CA PHE A 213 8.99 -20.69 8.16
C PHE A 213 8.90 -21.62 9.37
N ASN A 214 7.92 -21.40 10.25
CA ASN A 214 7.65 -22.28 11.39
C ASN A 214 7.18 -23.67 10.95
N GLU A 215 6.38 -23.74 9.88
CA GLU A 215 5.95 -25.02 9.30
C GLU A 215 7.13 -25.81 8.74
N LEU A 216 8.01 -25.19 7.97
CA LEU A 216 9.24 -25.83 7.49
C LEU A 216 10.07 -26.39 8.66
N ARG A 217 10.16 -25.67 9.75
CA ARG A 217 10.87 -26.13 10.95
C ARG A 217 10.20 -27.30 11.64
N ARG A 218 8.87 -27.32 11.71
CA ARG A 218 8.11 -28.49 12.21
C ARG A 218 8.36 -29.75 11.37
N GLN A 219 8.58 -29.57 10.06
CA GLN A 219 8.98 -30.61 9.14
C GLN A 219 10.48 -30.97 9.22
N ASN A 220 11.21 -30.40 10.19
CA ASN A 220 12.62 -30.60 10.41
C ASN A 220 13.53 -30.05 9.28
N GLU A 221 12.99 -29.15 8.45
CA GLU A 221 13.78 -28.44 7.45
C GLU A 221 14.67 -27.38 8.11
N ARG A 222 15.94 -27.36 7.71
CA ARG A 222 16.94 -26.43 8.28
C ARG A 222 17.19 -25.19 7.43
N ARG A 223 16.60 -25.13 6.26
CA ARG A 223 16.79 -24.06 5.28
C ARG A 223 15.44 -23.61 4.76
N GLY A 224 15.30 -22.31 4.56
CA GLY A 224 14.16 -21.70 3.90
C GLY A 224 14.63 -20.59 2.96
N LEU A 225 13.92 -20.38 1.87
CA LEU A 225 14.17 -19.31 0.92
C LEU A 225 12.97 -18.38 0.89
N LEU A 226 13.21 -17.10 1.16
CA LEU A 226 12.22 -16.04 0.97
C LEU A 226 12.56 -15.25 -0.30
N ILE A 227 11.70 -15.34 -1.29
CA ILE A 227 11.79 -14.53 -2.51
C ILE A 227 10.75 -13.43 -2.40
N SER A 228 11.21 -12.19 -2.43
CA SER A 228 10.35 -11.01 -2.33
C SER A 228 11.03 -9.83 -3.01
N ALA A 229 10.24 -8.91 -3.58
CA ALA A 229 10.76 -7.72 -4.23
C ALA A 229 11.48 -6.77 -3.25
N THR A 230 12.25 -5.84 -3.78
CA THR A 230 12.85 -4.76 -2.98
C THR A 230 11.78 -3.86 -2.37
N GLY A 231 12.03 -3.39 -1.14
CA GLY A 231 11.08 -2.51 -0.44
C GLY A 231 9.90 -3.19 0.26
N THR A 232 9.77 -4.51 0.19
CA THR A 232 8.66 -5.27 0.80
C THR A 232 8.83 -5.56 2.29
N GLY A 233 9.86 -5.06 2.94
CA GLY A 233 10.10 -5.30 4.37
C GLY A 233 10.74 -6.65 4.71
N LYS A 234 11.52 -7.24 3.79
CA LYS A 234 12.23 -8.51 4.00
C LYS A 234 13.08 -8.54 5.27
N THR A 235 13.79 -7.46 5.55
CA THR A 235 14.62 -7.34 6.75
C THR A 235 13.78 -7.40 8.01
N TYR A 236 12.62 -6.74 8.01
CA TYR A 236 11.66 -6.82 9.10
C TYR A 236 11.05 -8.22 9.22
N ALA A 237 10.72 -8.87 8.10
CA ALA A 237 10.23 -10.24 8.11
C ALA A 237 11.24 -11.21 8.74
N ALA A 238 12.52 -11.08 8.38
CA ALA A 238 13.60 -11.86 9.00
C ALA A 238 13.73 -11.55 10.50
N ALA A 239 13.69 -10.27 10.88
CA ALA A 239 13.79 -9.86 12.26
C ALA A 239 12.61 -10.40 13.12
N PHE A 240 11.37 -10.33 12.61
CA PHE A 240 10.20 -10.89 13.29
C PHE A 240 10.28 -12.42 13.44
N ALA A 241 10.68 -13.14 12.37
CA ALA A 241 10.86 -14.58 12.43
C ALA A 241 11.92 -14.97 13.48
N MET A 242 13.01 -14.23 13.56
CA MET A 242 14.07 -14.47 14.54
C MET A 242 13.63 -14.10 15.96
N ARG A 243 12.85 -13.03 16.14
CA ARG A 243 12.26 -12.67 17.43
C ARG A 243 11.37 -13.80 17.98
N GLU A 244 10.58 -14.41 17.12
CA GLU A 244 9.72 -15.53 17.50
C GLU A 244 10.53 -16.82 17.77
N MET A 245 11.51 -17.09 16.92
CA MET A 245 12.38 -18.26 17.04
C MET A 245 13.30 -18.24 18.26
N ARG A 246 13.69 -17.04 18.73
CA ARG A 246 14.62 -16.80 19.85
C ARG A 246 15.92 -17.58 19.76
N PRO A 247 16.71 -17.45 18.69
CA PRO A 247 17.99 -18.12 18.58
C PRO A 247 18.99 -17.57 19.60
N LYS A 248 19.89 -18.41 20.12
CA LYS A 248 20.95 -17.96 21.02
C LYS A 248 21.95 -17.02 20.34
N ARG A 249 22.18 -17.19 19.07
CA ARG A 249 23.05 -16.36 18.21
C ARG A 249 22.42 -16.23 16.82
N LEU A 250 22.53 -15.05 16.24
CA LEU A 250 22.06 -14.74 14.90
C LEU A 250 23.16 -14.05 14.12
N LEU A 251 23.42 -14.53 12.92
CA LEU A 251 24.29 -13.87 11.95
C LEU A 251 23.48 -13.46 10.74
N PHE A 252 23.48 -12.15 10.44
CA PHE A 252 22.81 -11.58 9.28
C PHE A 252 23.88 -11.10 8.28
N LEU A 253 23.90 -11.71 7.10
CA LEU A 253 24.92 -11.44 6.08
C LEU A 253 24.35 -10.57 4.98
N VAL A 254 25.04 -9.50 4.63
CA VAL A 254 24.73 -8.59 3.52
C VAL A 254 26.02 -8.16 2.83
N HIS A 255 25.89 -7.74 1.58
CA HIS A 255 27.05 -7.42 0.74
C HIS A 255 27.51 -5.94 0.82
N ARG A 256 26.74 -5.08 1.52
CA ARG A 256 27.06 -3.65 1.66
C ARG A 256 26.90 -3.19 3.11
N GLU A 257 27.84 -2.39 3.60
CA GLU A 257 27.81 -1.84 4.96
C GLU A 257 26.59 -0.97 5.23
N GLN A 258 26.14 -0.19 4.26
CA GLN A 258 24.91 0.62 4.38
C GLN A 258 23.66 -0.25 4.66
N ILE A 259 23.56 -1.40 4.00
CA ILE A 259 22.48 -2.35 4.22
C ILE A 259 22.62 -3.01 5.60
N ALA A 260 23.85 -3.29 6.04
CA ALA A 260 24.10 -3.81 7.39
C ALA A 260 23.63 -2.84 8.47
N ASN A 261 23.93 -1.55 8.34
CA ASN A 261 23.47 -0.52 9.28
C ASN A 261 21.95 -0.38 9.32
N GLN A 262 21.29 -0.41 8.15
CA GLN A 262 19.84 -0.41 8.08
C GLN A 262 19.22 -1.66 8.71
N ALA A 263 19.82 -2.83 8.47
CA ALA A 263 19.38 -4.08 9.05
C ALA A 263 19.54 -4.06 10.59
N LEU A 264 20.67 -3.59 11.09
CA LEU A 264 20.91 -3.42 12.52
C LEU A 264 19.80 -2.61 13.19
N SER A 265 19.49 -1.43 12.63
CA SER A 265 18.40 -0.58 13.13
C SER A 265 17.04 -1.29 13.11
N SER A 266 16.75 -2.03 12.06
CA SER A 266 15.50 -2.78 11.92
C SER A 266 15.39 -3.90 12.96
N PHE A 267 16.46 -4.67 13.17
CA PHE A 267 16.51 -5.73 14.19
C PHE A 267 16.38 -5.16 15.60
N GLN A 268 17.09 -4.08 15.92
CA GLN A 268 16.98 -3.41 17.22
C GLN A 268 15.55 -2.94 17.51
N ARG A 269 14.86 -2.37 16.50
CA ARG A 269 13.47 -1.93 16.61
C ARG A 269 12.50 -3.08 16.82
N VAL A 270 12.69 -4.19 16.11
CA VAL A 270 11.79 -5.36 16.18
C VAL A 270 11.97 -6.10 17.50
N PHE A 271 13.20 -6.32 17.92
CA PHE A 271 13.48 -7.04 19.17
C PHE A 271 13.12 -6.22 20.39
N ASP A 272 13.44 -4.92 20.38
CA ASP A 272 13.18 -3.98 21.49
C ASP A 272 13.51 -4.55 22.88
N ASP A 273 14.66 -5.22 22.97
CA ASP A 273 15.13 -5.92 24.16
C ASP A 273 16.56 -5.50 24.48
N ARG A 274 16.73 -4.79 25.59
CA ARG A 274 18.03 -4.29 26.04
C ARG A 274 19.01 -5.38 26.48
N SER A 275 18.55 -6.61 26.69
CA SER A 275 19.40 -7.74 27.03
C SER A 275 20.13 -8.34 25.83
N ILE A 276 19.73 -7.95 24.60
CA ILE A 276 20.31 -8.44 23.35
C ILE A 276 21.43 -7.50 22.91
N SER A 277 22.62 -8.05 22.72
CA SER A 277 23.75 -7.34 22.15
C SER A 277 23.71 -7.43 20.62
N PHE A 278 23.91 -6.29 19.96
CA PHE A 278 24.00 -6.18 18.50
C PHE A 278 25.36 -5.60 18.11
N GLY A 279 25.91 -6.10 17.03
CA GLY A 279 27.17 -5.59 16.49
C GLY A 279 27.26 -5.72 14.97
N ILE A 280 28.14 -4.93 14.36
CA ILE A 280 28.47 -5.00 12.95
C ILE A 280 29.93 -5.39 12.81
N VAL A 281 30.19 -6.32 11.88
CA VAL A 281 31.52 -6.65 11.42
C VAL A 281 31.60 -6.32 9.93
N SER A 282 32.43 -5.33 9.60
CA SER A 282 32.73 -4.96 8.21
C SER A 282 34.23 -4.83 8.00
N GLY A 283 34.65 -4.63 6.77
CA GLY A 283 36.07 -4.41 6.47
C GLY A 283 36.66 -3.19 7.18
N ASN A 284 35.81 -2.21 7.54
CA ASN A 284 36.24 -0.94 8.14
C ASN A 284 35.81 -0.76 9.61
N VAL A 285 34.90 -1.57 10.11
CA VAL A 285 34.33 -1.43 11.46
C VAL A 285 34.20 -2.80 12.13
N LYS A 286 34.81 -2.95 13.31
CA LYS A 286 34.62 -4.09 14.20
C LYS A 286 34.07 -3.55 15.52
N CYS A 287 32.73 -3.52 15.64
CA CYS A 287 32.08 -3.23 16.92
C CYS A 287 31.36 -4.50 17.40
N PHE A 288 31.76 -4.96 18.56
CA PHE A 288 31.14 -6.08 19.27
C PHE A 288 30.34 -5.54 20.46
#